data_aa003c06b7e4ab103db38f811a0c8c12
#
_entry.id   aa003c06b7e4ab103db38f811a0c8c12
#
_cell.length_a   1.000
_cell.length_b   1.000
_cell.length_c   1.000
_cell.angle_alpha   90.00
_cell.angle_beta   90.00
_cell.angle_gamma   90.00
#
_symmetry.space_group_name_H-M   'P 1'
#
loop_
_entity.id
_entity.type
_entity.pdbx_description
1 polymer ?
#
loop_
_entity_poly.entity_id
_entity_poly.type
_entity_poly.pdbx_seq_one_letter_code
_entity_poly.pdbx_strand_id
1 'polypeptide(L)'
;MVRDRCISLVFRGNIPGGRYILISLLVSWILSKIFKVIFGRTRAYHAIPGLTTIVPEPKDKAFPSAHAATAFGGAFAVLFLFPGISGAASILFAVLISFSRMYVGVHYLTDLLGGAVTGAIGAAICLLIL
;
A
#
# COMPACT_ATOMS: atom_id res chain seq x y z
N MET A 1 -1.52 5.84 24.18
CA MET A 1 -0.53 5.05 24.91
C MET A 1 0.46 4.30 24.01
N VAL A 2 0.02 3.40 23.12
CA VAL A 2 0.92 2.74 22.15
C VAL A 2 1.46 3.76 21.14
N ARG A 3 0.61 4.63 20.63
CA ARG A 3 0.99 5.71 19.70
C ARG A 3 2.08 6.61 20.29
N ASP A 4 1.94 7.02 21.54
CA ASP A 4 2.89 7.94 22.17
C ASP A 4 4.25 7.29 22.43
N ARG A 5 4.27 5.98 22.74
CA ARG A 5 5.50 5.19 22.82
C ARG A 5 6.19 5.05 21.46
N CYS A 6 5.45 4.70 20.42
CA CYS A 6 6.02 4.54 19.07
C CYS A 6 6.50 5.90 18.52
N ILE A 7 5.74 6.98 18.72
CA ILE A 7 6.18 8.33 18.35
C ILE A 7 7.44 8.71 19.13
N SER A 8 7.51 8.43 20.45
CA SER A 8 8.68 8.74 21.24
C SER A 8 9.91 7.93 20.83
N LEU A 9 9.75 6.67 20.43
CA LEU A 9 10.84 5.84 19.91
C LEU A 9 11.35 6.34 18.56
N VAL A 10 10.45 6.77 17.69
CA VAL A 10 10.78 7.34 16.38
C VAL A 10 11.51 8.69 16.52
N PHE A 11 11.05 9.55 17.46
CA PHE A 11 11.64 10.87 17.66
C PHE A 11 12.84 10.91 18.61
N ARG A 12 13.04 9.91 19.46
CA ARG A 12 14.20 9.81 20.36
C ARG A 12 15.49 9.33 19.70
N GLY A 13 15.53 9.24 18.38
CA GLY A 13 16.76 8.99 17.64
C GLY A 13 17.08 7.53 17.38
N ASN A 14 16.26 6.57 17.85
CA ASN A 14 16.51 5.16 17.57
C ASN A 14 16.05 4.77 16.14
N ILE A 15 14.97 5.37 15.63
CA ILE A 15 14.50 5.19 14.26
C ILE A 15 13.93 6.51 13.75
N PRO A 16 14.62 7.24 12.86
CA PRO A 16 14.06 8.40 12.20
C PRO A 16 12.74 8.09 11.52
N GLY A 17 11.75 8.99 11.62
CA GLY A 17 10.41 8.80 11.02
C GLY A 17 10.43 8.39 9.56
N GLY A 18 11.39 8.90 8.78
CA GLY A 18 11.59 8.50 7.39
C GLY A 18 11.92 7.02 7.22
N ARG A 19 12.70 6.43 8.11
CA ARG A 19 13.00 4.98 8.07
C ARG A 19 11.75 4.16 8.33
N TYR A 20 10.92 4.54 9.28
CA TYR A 20 9.67 3.86 9.55
C TYR A 20 8.74 3.86 8.33
N ILE A 21 8.60 5.00 7.65
CA ILE A 21 7.81 5.10 6.42
C ILE A 21 8.38 4.20 5.32
N LEU A 22 9.70 4.25 5.08
CA LEU A 22 10.36 3.43 4.06
C LEU A 22 10.22 1.93 4.32
N ILE A 23 10.39 1.50 5.57
CA ILE A 23 10.23 0.10 5.96
C ILE A 23 8.77 -0.34 5.80
N SER A 24 7.81 0.52 6.15
CA SER A 24 6.38 0.26 5.94
C SER A 24 6.03 0.08 4.46
N LEU A 25 6.57 0.93 3.59
CA LEU A 25 6.45 0.79 2.13
C LEU A 25 6.99 -0.56 1.65
N LEU A 26 8.20 -0.90 2.06
CA LEU A 26 8.88 -2.14 1.67
C LEU A 26 8.14 -3.38 2.16
N VAL A 27 7.74 -3.42 3.41
CA VAL A 27 6.98 -4.55 4.00
C VAL A 27 5.65 -4.72 3.30
N SER A 28 4.92 -3.64 3.03
CA SER A 28 3.65 -3.69 2.31
C SER A 28 3.83 -4.20 0.88
N TRP A 29 4.90 -3.81 0.19
CA TRP A 29 5.23 -4.30 -1.14
C TRP A 29 5.56 -5.81 -1.11
N ILE A 30 6.39 -6.27 -0.17
CA ILE A 30 6.74 -7.68 -0.01
C ILE A 30 5.49 -8.51 0.27
N LEU A 31 4.63 -8.08 1.19
CA LEU A 31 3.37 -8.75 1.50
C LEU A 31 2.47 -8.86 0.27
N SER A 32 2.39 -7.80 -0.53
CA SER A 32 1.59 -7.83 -1.76
C SER A 32 2.11 -8.88 -2.75
N LYS A 33 3.42 -9.05 -2.86
CA LYS A 33 4.04 -10.07 -3.72
C LYS A 33 3.74 -11.49 -3.22
N ILE A 34 3.81 -11.72 -1.92
CA ILE A 34 3.47 -13.00 -1.30
C ILE A 34 1.99 -13.33 -1.56
N PHE A 35 1.08 -12.39 -1.33
CA PHE A 35 -0.35 -12.59 -1.53
C PHE A 35 -0.71 -12.80 -3.01
N LYS A 36 0.00 -12.19 -3.95
CA LYS A 36 -0.18 -12.45 -5.38
C LYS A 36 0.06 -13.91 -5.75
N VAL A 37 1.06 -14.53 -5.18
CA VAL A 37 1.34 -15.96 -5.38
C VAL A 37 0.23 -16.82 -4.78
N ILE A 38 -0.31 -16.46 -3.62
CA ILE A 38 -1.36 -17.21 -2.93
C ILE A 38 -2.69 -17.11 -3.67
N PHE A 39 -3.12 -15.92 -4.08
CA PHE A 39 -4.44 -15.68 -4.67
C PHE A 39 -4.50 -15.93 -6.18
N GLY A 40 -3.45 -15.67 -6.92
CA GLY A 40 -3.31 -16.00 -8.35
C GLY A 40 -4.35 -15.40 -9.29
N ARG A 41 -4.94 -14.24 -8.98
CA ARG A 41 -6.02 -13.63 -9.76
C ARG A 41 -5.56 -13.14 -11.13
N THR A 42 -6.36 -13.40 -12.18
CA THR A 42 -6.14 -12.87 -13.53
C THR A 42 -6.43 -11.37 -13.59
N ARG A 43 -5.64 -10.62 -14.35
CA ARG A 43 -5.82 -9.18 -14.50
C ARG A 43 -7.05 -8.81 -15.32
N ALA A 44 -7.58 -7.59 -15.09
CA ALA A 44 -8.80 -7.11 -15.72
C ALA A 44 -8.73 -7.12 -17.24
N TYR A 45 -7.63 -6.70 -17.85
CA TYR A 45 -7.49 -6.64 -19.32
C TYR A 45 -7.44 -8.03 -19.98
N HIS A 46 -7.10 -9.10 -19.25
CA HIS A 46 -7.21 -10.47 -19.74
C HIS A 46 -8.61 -11.05 -19.57
N ALA A 47 -9.34 -10.65 -18.53
CA ALA A 47 -10.63 -11.22 -18.16
C ALA A 47 -11.83 -10.54 -18.85
N ILE A 48 -11.71 -9.25 -19.21
CA ILE A 48 -12.79 -8.47 -19.81
C ILE A 48 -12.54 -8.33 -21.31
N PRO A 49 -13.41 -8.89 -22.18
CA PRO A 49 -13.27 -8.75 -23.63
C PRO A 49 -13.32 -7.27 -24.05
N GLY A 50 -12.39 -6.87 -24.93
CA GLY A 50 -12.32 -5.49 -25.45
C GLY A 50 -11.67 -4.48 -24.51
N LEU A 51 -11.31 -4.85 -23.29
CA LEU A 51 -10.56 -3.97 -22.39
C LEU A 51 -9.07 -3.97 -22.79
N THR A 52 -8.54 -2.78 -23.08
CA THR A 52 -7.11 -2.57 -23.37
C THR A 52 -6.46 -1.82 -22.23
N THR A 53 -5.17 -2.10 -21.96
CA THR A 53 -4.38 -1.35 -20.99
C THR A 53 -3.68 -0.16 -21.65
N ILE A 54 -3.58 0.96 -20.92
CA ILE A 54 -2.87 2.17 -21.37
C ILE A 54 -1.36 2.06 -21.11
N VAL A 55 -0.97 1.22 -20.16
CA VAL A 55 0.43 0.98 -19.74
C VAL A 55 0.91 -0.38 -20.24
N PRO A 56 2.25 -0.63 -20.30
CA PRO A 56 2.77 -1.95 -20.60
C PRO A 56 2.14 -3.02 -19.71
N GLU A 57 1.79 -4.17 -20.28
CA GLU A 57 1.11 -5.26 -19.58
C GLU A 57 1.98 -5.82 -18.44
N PRO A 58 1.53 -5.71 -17.18
CA PRO A 58 2.25 -6.33 -16.07
C PRO A 58 2.21 -7.86 -16.18
N LYS A 59 3.32 -8.51 -15.87
CA LYS A 59 3.46 -9.97 -15.98
C LYS A 59 2.99 -10.73 -14.74
N ASP A 60 2.85 -10.06 -13.62
CA ASP A 60 2.43 -10.66 -12.35
C ASP A 60 0.91 -10.70 -12.19
N LYS A 61 0.43 -11.42 -11.15
CA LYS A 61 -1.00 -11.56 -10.87
C LYS A 61 -1.63 -10.26 -10.37
N ALA A 62 -2.97 -10.18 -10.40
CA ALA A 62 -3.70 -8.96 -10.13
C ALA A 62 -3.87 -8.63 -8.64
N PHE A 63 -4.27 -9.60 -7.83
CA PHE A 63 -4.66 -9.39 -6.44
C PHE A 63 -3.58 -9.80 -5.44
N PRO A 64 -3.30 -8.97 -4.43
CA PRO A 64 -3.71 -7.58 -4.30
C PRO A 64 -2.87 -6.64 -5.18
N SER A 65 -3.32 -5.40 -5.38
CA SER A 65 -2.54 -4.40 -6.09
C SER A 65 -1.29 -3.99 -5.30
N ALA A 66 -0.11 -4.21 -5.88
CA ALA A 66 1.15 -3.81 -5.24
C ALA A 66 1.30 -2.28 -5.11
N HIS A 67 0.81 -1.52 -6.10
CA HIS A 67 0.81 -0.06 -6.04
C HIS A 67 -0.09 0.46 -4.93
N ALA A 68 -1.30 -0.10 -4.79
CA ALA A 68 -2.20 0.25 -3.70
C ALA A 68 -1.61 -0.15 -2.34
N ALA A 69 -1.08 -1.36 -2.21
CA ALA A 69 -0.46 -1.84 -0.96
C ALA A 69 0.69 -0.94 -0.52
N THR A 70 1.59 -0.59 -1.43
CA THR A 70 2.73 0.28 -1.14
C THR A 70 2.26 1.69 -0.79
N ALA A 71 1.35 2.27 -1.58
CA ALA A 71 0.83 3.61 -1.35
C ALA A 71 0.11 3.72 0.00
N PHE A 72 -0.78 2.78 0.32
CA PHE A 72 -1.48 2.77 1.60
C PHE A 72 -0.57 2.43 2.78
N GLY A 73 0.42 1.54 2.60
CA GLY A 73 1.43 1.26 3.62
C GLY A 73 2.19 2.51 4.05
N GLY A 74 2.64 3.29 3.08
CA GLY A 74 3.28 4.59 3.34
C GLY A 74 2.31 5.61 3.93
N ALA A 75 1.09 5.70 3.39
CA ALA A 75 0.08 6.64 3.85
C ALA A 75 -0.35 6.40 5.30
N PHE A 76 -0.55 5.15 5.69
CA PHE A 76 -0.87 4.80 7.08
C PHE A 76 0.31 5.08 8.02
N ALA A 77 1.54 4.87 7.57
CA ALA A 77 2.72 5.23 8.34
C ALA A 77 2.79 6.75 8.56
N VAL A 78 2.53 7.56 7.52
CA VAL A 78 2.47 9.02 7.64
C VAL A 78 1.32 9.45 8.54
N LEU A 79 0.12 8.89 8.37
CA LEU A 79 -1.03 9.20 9.22
C LEU A 79 -0.76 8.90 10.69
N PHE A 80 -0.05 7.82 10.97
CA PHE A 80 0.31 7.44 12.33
C PHE A 80 1.31 8.42 12.95
N LEU A 81 2.36 8.82 12.22
CA LEU A 81 3.39 9.74 12.71
C LEU A 81 2.91 11.19 12.74
N PHE A 82 2.18 11.60 11.72
CA PHE A 82 1.74 12.97 11.49
C PHE A 82 0.22 13.03 11.28
N PRO A 83 -0.58 12.84 12.35
CA PRO A 83 -2.03 12.95 12.24
C PRO A 83 -2.44 14.37 11.85
N GLY A 84 -3.60 14.50 11.23
CA GLY A 84 -4.13 15.77 10.75
C GLY A 84 -4.00 15.92 9.23
N ILE A 85 -3.68 17.10 8.75
CA ILE A 85 -3.67 17.44 7.31
C ILE A 85 -2.66 16.58 6.54
N SER A 86 -1.47 16.36 7.07
CA SER A 86 -0.42 15.54 6.42
C SER A 86 -0.87 14.09 6.25
N GLY A 87 -1.44 13.50 7.29
CA GLY A 87 -1.98 12.16 7.25
C GLY A 87 -3.16 12.04 6.29
N ALA A 88 -4.10 12.99 6.34
CA ALA A 88 -5.24 13.02 5.43
C ALA A 88 -4.80 13.18 3.97
N ALA A 89 -3.85 14.05 3.68
CA ALA A 89 -3.28 14.23 2.35
C ALA A 89 -2.61 12.96 1.84
N SER A 90 -1.85 12.24 2.68
CA SER A 90 -1.20 10.98 2.29
C SER A 90 -2.21 9.89 1.93
N ILE A 91 -3.31 9.79 2.67
CA ILE A 91 -4.42 8.88 2.34
C ILE A 91 -5.06 9.26 1.00
N LEU A 92 -5.31 10.55 0.78
CA LEU A 92 -5.87 11.02 -0.50
C LEU A 92 -4.96 10.64 -1.68
N PHE A 93 -3.64 10.84 -1.57
CA PHE A 93 -2.68 10.42 -2.60
C PHE A 93 -2.70 8.91 -2.82
N ALA A 94 -2.78 8.10 -1.76
CA ALA A 94 -2.88 6.65 -1.89
C ALA A 94 -4.16 6.23 -2.64
N VAL A 95 -5.28 6.88 -2.36
CA VAL A 95 -6.55 6.66 -3.08
C VAL A 95 -6.39 7.02 -4.56
N LEU A 96 -5.83 8.18 -4.88
CA LEU A 96 -5.62 8.62 -6.28
C LEU A 96 -4.69 7.67 -7.03
N ILE A 97 -3.58 7.23 -6.44
CA ILE A 97 -2.67 6.24 -7.01
C ILE A 97 -3.43 4.94 -7.31
N SER A 98 -4.23 4.47 -6.36
CA SER A 98 -5.01 3.25 -6.50
C SER A 98 -6.03 3.34 -7.64
N PHE A 99 -6.81 4.41 -7.71
CA PHE A 99 -7.77 4.62 -8.80
C PHE A 99 -7.10 4.73 -10.15
N SER A 100 -5.89 5.32 -10.24
CA SER A 100 -5.14 5.37 -11.50
C SER A 100 -4.87 3.97 -12.06
N ARG A 101 -4.64 2.98 -11.19
CA ARG A 101 -4.41 1.58 -11.61
C ARG A 101 -5.67 0.92 -12.18
N MET A 102 -6.83 1.29 -11.68
CA MET A 102 -8.11 0.84 -12.25
C MET A 102 -8.38 1.55 -13.58
N TYR A 103 -8.14 2.86 -13.64
CA TYR A 103 -8.32 3.66 -14.88
C TYR A 103 -7.48 3.13 -16.04
N VAL A 104 -6.23 2.73 -15.82
CA VAL A 104 -5.36 2.18 -16.86
C VAL A 104 -5.69 0.72 -17.23
N GLY A 105 -6.67 0.09 -16.60
CA GLY A 105 -7.21 -1.22 -16.99
C GLY A 105 -6.47 -2.44 -16.45
N VAL A 106 -5.59 -2.27 -15.46
CA VAL A 106 -4.76 -3.38 -14.94
C VAL A 106 -5.28 -4.03 -13.65
N HIS A 107 -6.25 -3.40 -12.98
CA HIS A 107 -6.81 -3.90 -11.72
C HIS A 107 -8.33 -3.72 -11.63
N TYR A 108 -8.96 -4.62 -10.85
CA TYR A 108 -10.32 -4.46 -10.35
C TYR A 108 -10.33 -3.61 -9.08
N LEU A 109 -11.50 -3.06 -8.73
CA LEU A 109 -11.67 -2.33 -7.47
C LEU A 109 -11.30 -3.19 -6.24
N THR A 110 -11.65 -4.48 -6.27
CA THR A 110 -11.31 -5.42 -5.19
C THR A 110 -9.80 -5.61 -5.02
N ASP A 111 -9.01 -5.51 -6.11
CA ASP A 111 -7.54 -5.55 -6.04
C ASP A 111 -6.99 -4.34 -5.29
N LEU A 112 -7.62 -3.18 -5.45
CA LEU A 112 -7.26 -1.93 -4.76
C LEU A 112 -7.61 -2.00 -3.28
N LEU A 113 -8.80 -2.52 -2.95
CA LEU A 113 -9.22 -2.72 -1.56
C LEU A 113 -8.32 -3.73 -0.85
N GLY A 114 -7.99 -4.84 -1.52
CA GLY A 114 -7.01 -5.81 -1.02
C GLY A 114 -5.63 -5.19 -0.81
N GLY A 115 -5.22 -4.30 -1.71
CA GLY A 115 -3.99 -3.53 -1.57
C GLY A 115 -4.01 -2.61 -0.35
N ALA A 116 -5.11 -1.89 -0.12
CA ALA A 116 -5.27 -1.03 1.05
C ALA A 116 -5.18 -1.82 2.36
N VAL A 117 -5.84 -2.97 2.44
CA VAL A 117 -5.76 -3.87 3.61
C VAL A 117 -4.32 -4.40 3.79
N THR A 118 -3.66 -4.81 2.71
CA THR A 118 -2.27 -5.25 2.75
C THR A 118 -1.33 -4.15 3.24
N GLY A 119 -1.54 -2.92 2.79
CA GLY A 119 -0.81 -1.74 3.25
C GLY A 119 -1.02 -1.46 4.74
N ALA A 120 -2.24 -1.57 5.22
CA ALA A 120 -2.57 -1.42 6.64
C ALA A 120 -1.87 -2.49 7.50
N ILE A 121 -1.87 -3.74 7.05
CA ILE A 121 -1.15 -4.84 7.71
C ILE A 121 0.36 -4.57 7.74
N GLY A 122 0.93 -4.14 6.63
CA GLY A 122 2.36 -3.81 6.53
C GLY A 122 2.77 -2.70 7.50
N ALA A 123 1.99 -1.62 7.57
CA ALA A 123 2.22 -0.53 8.52
C ALA A 123 2.09 -1.01 9.97
N ALA A 124 1.08 -1.84 10.27
CA ALA A 124 0.88 -2.39 11.61
C ALA A 124 2.02 -3.32 12.03
N ILE A 125 2.50 -4.18 11.14
CA ILE A 125 3.66 -5.05 11.40
C ILE A 125 4.89 -4.22 11.76
N CYS A 126 5.14 -3.13 11.02
CA CYS A 126 6.26 -2.22 11.32
C CYS A 126 6.14 -1.59 12.71
N LEU A 127 4.93 -1.22 13.14
CA LEU A 127 4.70 -0.70 14.49
C LEU A 127 4.99 -1.72 15.60
N LEU A 128 4.78 -3.01 15.32
CA LEU A 128 5.01 -4.06 16.30
C LEU A 128 6.48 -4.50 16.38
N ILE A 129 7.23 -4.36 15.28
CA ILE A 129 8.62 -4.83 15.19
C ILE A 129 9.61 -3.71 15.55
N LEU A 130 9.32 -2.47 15.19
CA LEU A 130 10.17 -1.31 15.42
C LEU A 130 9.78 -0.56 16.68
#